data_75ffc46bc8f0190ed9756599e3f087e8
#
_entry.id   75ffc46bc8f0190ed9756599e3f087e8
#
_cell.length_a   1.000
_cell.length_b   1.000
_cell.length_c   1.000
_cell.angle_alpha   90.00
_cell.angle_beta   90.00
_cell.angle_gamma   90.00
#
_symmetry.space_group_name_H-M   'P 1'
#
loop_
_entity.id
_entity.type
_entity.pdbx_description
1 polymer ?
#
loop_
_entity_poly.entity_id
_entity_poly.type
_entity_poly.pdbx_seq_one_letter_code
_entity_poly.pdbx_strand_id
1 'polypeptide(L)'
;MLYLAEKYKKFLPTKFDHRFKCIEWLNFQTASQGPMLGQAHHFLKFNKGKSTYSEERYHKEAERIYNVMNTKLKDSKYLAGDEYTIADISAWPWVARFEWHQIDIKKYESVADWYTNISNREAVQKGYDIPSIGASIPKI
;
A
#
# COMPACT_ATOMS: atom_id res chain seq x y z
N MET A 1 -11.74 -9.58 1.57
CA MET A 1 -11.93 -8.20 2.08
C MET A 1 -13.33 -7.67 1.77
N LEU A 2 -13.76 -7.59 0.50
CA LEU A 2 -15.12 -7.15 0.10
C LEU A 2 -16.25 -7.86 0.87
N TYR A 3 -16.23 -9.19 0.94
CA TYR A 3 -17.22 -9.96 1.71
C TYR A 3 -17.37 -9.48 3.16
N LEU A 4 -16.24 -9.26 3.86
CA LEU A 4 -16.27 -8.79 5.24
C LEU A 4 -16.79 -7.36 5.36
N ALA A 5 -16.37 -6.48 4.45
CA ALA A 5 -16.82 -5.09 4.42
C ALA A 5 -18.35 -5.00 4.21
N GLU A 6 -18.89 -5.80 3.30
CA GLU A 6 -20.34 -5.92 3.05
C GLU A 6 -21.09 -6.50 4.26
N LYS A 7 -20.57 -7.61 4.80
CA LYS A 7 -21.20 -8.30 5.94
C LYS A 7 -21.30 -7.41 7.17
N TYR A 8 -20.23 -6.66 7.49
CA TYR A 8 -20.15 -5.84 8.69
C TYR A 8 -20.48 -4.35 8.45
N LYS A 9 -20.79 -3.96 7.22
CA LYS A 9 -21.10 -2.57 6.83
C LYS A 9 -20.01 -1.57 7.26
N LYS A 10 -18.73 -1.94 7.11
CA LYS A 10 -17.56 -1.13 7.51
C LYS A 10 -16.54 -1.05 6.40
N PHE A 11 -15.87 0.11 6.30
CA PHE A 11 -14.75 0.36 5.39
C PHE A 11 -15.05 0.23 3.89
N LEU A 12 -16.31 0.19 3.51
CA LEU A 12 -16.77 0.23 2.12
C LEU A 12 -17.90 1.25 2.04
N PRO A 13 -17.70 2.37 1.33
CA PRO A 13 -18.71 3.40 1.19
C PRO A 13 -20.01 2.87 0.57
N THR A 14 -21.15 3.39 1.01
CA THR A 14 -22.47 3.03 0.47
C THR A 14 -22.88 3.95 -0.70
N LYS A 15 -22.38 5.20 -0.73
CA LYS A 15 -22.62 6.13 -1.82
C LYS A 15 -21.94 5.61 -3.09
N PHE A 16 -22.71 5.54 -4.18
CA PHE A 16 -22.31 4.91 -5.43
C PHE A 16 -20.91 5.32 -5.91
N ASP A 17 -20.65 6.60 -6.14
CA ASP A 17 -19.38 7.09 -6.67
C ASP A 17 -18.19 6.78 -5.74
N HIS A 18 -18.36 6.95 -4.43
CA HIS A 18 -17.32 6.67 -3.44
C HIS A 18 -17.02 5.16 -3.35
N ARG A 19 -18.06 4.34 -3.49
CA ARG A 19 -17.93 2.89 -3.51
C ARG A 19 -17.11 2.42 -4.72
N PHE A 20 -17.40 2.95 -5.91
CA PHE A 20 -16.65 2.61 -7.11
C PHE A 20 -15.21 3.09 -7.07
N LYS A 21 -14.92 4.27 -6.53
CA LYS A 21 -13.55 4.72 -6.26
C LYS A 21 -12.79 3.78 -5.32
N CYS A 22 -13.47 3.29 -4.28
CA CYS A 22 -12.87 2.30 -3.38
C CYS A 22 -12.55 0.97 -4.11
N ILE A 23 -13.46 0.49 -4.95
CA ILE A 23 -13.26 -0.73 -5.76
C ILE A 23 -12.14 -0.52 -6.81
N GLU A 24 -12.07 0.65 -7.44
CA GLU A 24 -11.00 1.02 -8.38
C GLU A 24 -9.62 0.88 -7.72
N TRP A 25 -9.43 1.50 -6.55
CA TRP A 25 -8.16 1.41 -5.83
C TRP A 25 -7.87 0.02 -5.26
N LEU A 26 -8.89 -0.72 -4.87
CA LEU A 26 -8.74 -2.13 -4.50
C LEU A 26 -8.26 -2.97 -5.69
N ASN A 27 -8.80 -2.73 -6.89
CA ASN A 27 -8.35 -3.39 -8.11
C ASN A 27 -6.94 -2.96 -8.51
N PHE A 28 -6.58 -1.68 -8.38
CA PHE A 28 -5.21 -1.21 -8.59
C PHE A 28 -4.23 -1.94 -7.65
N GLN A 29 -4.59 -2.11 -6.38
CA GLN A 29 -3.76 -2.86 -5.44
C GLN A 29 -3.61 -4.32 -5.89
N THR A 30 -4.69 -4.99 -6.25
CA THR A 30 -4.70 -6.42 -6.59
C THR A 30 -4.01 -6.72 -7.92
N ALA A 31 -4.20 -5.85 -8.92
CA ALA A 31 -3.72 -6.09 -10.29
C ALA A 31 -2.34 -5.46 -10.58
N SER A 32 -1.94 -4.44 -9.85
CA SER A 32 -0.70 -3.68 -10.11
C SER A 32 0.20 -3.62 -8.89
N GLN A 33 -0.24 -2.95 -7.81
CA GLN A 33 0.62 -2.71 -6.65
C GLN A 33 1.16 -4.01 -6.04
N GLY A 34 0.29 -4.95 -5.68
CA GLY A 34 0.68 -6.21 -5.05
C GLY A 34 1.62 -7.05 -5.92
N PRO A 35 1.23 -7.39 -7.16
CA PRO A 35 2.07 -8.18 -8.06
C PRO A 35 3.42 -7.53 -8.37
N MET A 36 3.46 -6.24 -8.66
CA MET A 36 4.69 -5.57 -9.07
C MET A 36 5.64 -5.32 -7.89
N LEU A 37 5.11 -4.90 -6.73
CA LEU A 37 5.93 -4.79 -5.52
C LEU A 37 6.40 -6.16 -5.01
N GLY A 38 5.63 -7.23 -5.25
CA GLY A 38 6.05 -8.59 -5.01
C GLY A 38 7.25 -9.00 -5.87
N GLN A 39 7.29 -8.60 -7.15
CA GLN A 39 8.46 -8.76 -8.01
C GLN A 39 9.65 -7.92 -7.52
N ALA A 40 9.40 -6.68 -7.05
CA ALA A 40 10.43 -5.87 -6.43
C ALA A 40 11.03 -6.56 -5.19
N HIS A 41 10.22 -7.16 -4.30
CA HIS A 41 10.71 -7.99 -3.21
C HIS A 41 11.60 -9.13 -3.71
N HIS A 42 11.15 -9.84 -4.74
CA HIS A 42 11.88 -10.98 -5.28
C HIS A 42 13.27 -10.59 -5.78
N PHE A 43 13.38 -9.55 -6.59
CA PHE A 43 14.64 -9.17 -7.24
C PHE A 43 15.49 -8.23 -6.39
N LEU A 44 14.91 -7.29 -5.66
CA LEU A 44 15.68 -6.29 -4.91
C LEU A 44 16.06 -6.73 -3.51
N LYS A 45 15.31 -7.68 -2.90
CA LYS A 45 15.56 -8.16 -1.54
C LYS A 45 16.06 -9.59 -1.51
N PHE A 46 15.30 -10.55 -2.04
CA PHE A 46 15.58 -11.98 -1.85
C PHE A 46 16.56 -12.56 -2.86
N ASN A 47 16.68 -12.00 -4.05
CA ASN A 47 17.54 -12.49 -5.14
C ASN A 47 18.43 -11.38 -5.72
N LYS A 48 18.81 -10.40 -4.91
CA LYS A 48 19.67 -9.29 -5.33
C LYS A 48 20.97 -9.79 -5.96
N GLY A 49 21.36 -9.19 -7.09
CA GLY A 49 22.57 -9.52 -7.84
C GLY A 49 22.39 -10.64 -8.86
N LYS A 50 21.20 -11.26 -8.96
CA LYS A 50 20.94 -12.35 -9.92
C LYS A 50 20.51 -11.87 -11.31
N SER A 51 19.93 -10.68 -11.43
CA SER A 51 19.47 -10.11 -12.71
C SER A 51 19.38 -8.60 -12.65
N THR A 52 20.42 -7.93 -13.12
CA THR A 52 20.46 -6.44 -13.16
C THR A 52 19.26 -5.88 -13.93
N TYR A 53 18.91 -6.48 -15.08
CA TYR A 53 17.75 -6.05 -15.85
C TYR A 53 16.44 -6.10 -15.05
N SER A 54 16.21 -7.20 -14.32
CA SER A 54 14.98 -7.35 -13.52
C SER A 54 14.98 -6.40 -12.31
N GLU A 55 16.12 -6.20 -11.69
CA GLU A 55 16.27 -5.28 -10.57
C GLU A 55 15.94 -3.84 -11.00
N GLU A 56 16.53 -3.36 -12.09
CA GLU A 56 16.25 -2.04 -12.64
C GLU A 56 14.78 -1.89 -13.07
N ARG A 57 14.24 -2.90 -13.76
CA ARG A 57 12.85 -2.90 -14.22
C ARG A 57 11.87 -2.77 -13.07
N TYR A 58 12.00 -3.62 -12.05
CA TYR A 58 11.04 -3.64 -10.94
C TYR A 58 11.26 -2.53 -9.93
N HIS A 59 12.48 -1.98 -9.83
CA HIS A 59 12.70 -0.75 -9.07
C HIS A 59 11.97 0.46 -9.73
N LYS A 60 12.11 0.64 -11.05
CA LYS A 60 11.38 1.68 -11.79
C LYS A 60 9.86 1.50 -11.68
N GLU A 61 9.39 0.26 -11.71
CA GLU A 61 7.95 -0.01 -11.55
C GLU A 61 7.47 0.29 -10.12
N ALA A 62 8.28 0.02 -9.11
CA ALA A 62 7.98 0.44 -7.74
C ALA A 62 7.89 1.96 -7.64
N GLU A 63 8.87 2.70 -8.18
CA GLU A 63 8.82 4.18 -8.24
C GLU A 63 7.55 4.69 -8.93
N ARG A 64 7.14 4.07 -10.05
CA ARG A 64 5.91 4.43 -10.75
C ARG A 64 4.67 4.23 -9.85
N ILE A 65 4.57 3.11 -9.14
CA ILE A 65 3.46 2.82 -8.23
C ILE A 65 3.39 3.85 -7.10
N TYR A 66 4.53 4.17 -6.48
CA TYR A 66 4.59 5.21 -5.45
C TYR A 66 4.21 6.60 -5.99
N ASN A 67 4.61 6.93 -7.22
CA ASN A 67 4.21 8.18 -7.88
C ASN A 67 2.69 8.24 -8.12
N VAL A 68 2.06 7.17 -8.59
CA VAL A 68 0.60 7.10 -8.78
C VAL A 68 -0.14 7.33 -7.46
N MET A 69 0.30 6.65 -6.39
CA MET A 69 -0.27 6.82 -5.06
C MET A 69 -0.04 8.24 -4.54
N ASN A 70 1.16 8.77 -4.69
CA ASN A 70 1.53 10.12 -4.22
C ASN A 70 0.69 11.20 -4.91
N THR A 71 0.51 11.07 -6.23
CA THR A 71 -0.35 11.98 -7.01
C THR A 71 -1.78 11.96 -6.49
N LYS A 72 -2.34 10.78 -6.25
CA LYS A 72 -3.69 10.63 -5.71
C LYS A 72 -3.84 11.24 -4.32
N LEU A 73 -2.89 10.98 -3.44
CA LEU A 73 -2.93 11.40 -2.05
C LEU A 73 -2.66 12.89 -1.82
N LYS A 74 -2.23 13.64 -2.86
CA LYS A 74 -2.16 15.11 -2.81
C LYS A 74 -3.55 15.74 -2.66
N ASP A 75 -4.56 15.13 -3.27
CA ASP A 75 -5.90 15.69 -3.37
C ASP A 75 -6.91 14.99 -2.44
N SER A 76 -6.45 14.02 -1.64
CA SER A 76 -7.33 13.26 -0.75
C SER A 76 -6.58 12.62 0.40
N LYS A 77 -7.26 12.52 1.55
CA LYS A 77 -6.69 11.95 2.77
C LYS A 77 -6.38 10.46 2.66
N TYR A 78 -7.17 9.73 1.86
CA TYR A 78 -7.04 8.28 1.63
C TYR A 78 -7.18 7.96 0.15
N LEU A 79 -6.85 6.74 -0.26
CA LEU A 79 -6.83 6.34 -1.66
C LEU A 79 -8.19 6.49 -2.36
N ALA A 80 -9.28 6.19 -1.67
CA ALA A 80 -10.64 6.31 -2.22
C ALA A 80 -11.30 7.67 -1.97
N GLY A 81 -10.67 8.59 -1.24
CA GLY A 81 -11.21 9.90 -0.87
C GLY A 81 -10.91 10.25 0.59
N ASP A 82 -11.89 10.81 1.32
CA ASP A 82 -11.67 11.33 2.67
C ASP A 82 -11.89 10.28 3.77
N GLU A 83 -12.43 9.10 3.42
CA GLU A 83 -12.71 8.02 4.35
C GLU A 83 -11.70 6.88 4.22
N TYR A 84 -11.28 6.34 5.37
CA TYR A 84 -10.46 5.12 5.43
C TYR A 84 -11.26 3.91 4.98
N THR A 85 -10.78 3.20 3.96
CA THR A 85 -11.51 2.12 3.30
C THR A 85 -10.68 0.84 3.16
N ILE A 86 -11.31 -0.21 2.62
CA ILE A 86 -10.62 -1.46 2.27
C ILE A 86 -9.53 -1.26 1.21
N ALA A 87 -9.56 -0.19 0.43
CA ALA A 87 -8.48 0.18 -0.50
C ALA A 87 -7.19 0.47 0.28
N ASP A 88 -7.28 1.28 1.34
CA ASP A 88 -6.15 1.61 2.20
C ASP A 88 -5.68 0.39 2.99
N ILE A 89 -6.62 -0.39 3.53
CA ILE A 89 -6.33 -1.62 4.28
C ILE A 89 -5.54 -2.62 3.43
N SER A 90 -5.83 -2.71 2.13
CA SER A 90 -5.14 -3.62 1.22
C SER A 90 -3.79 -3.08 0.73
N ALA A 91 -3.68 -1.77 0.53
CA ALA A 91 -2.49 -1.14 -0.05
C ALA A 91 -1.38 -0.89 0.99
N TRP A 92 -1.75 -0.52 2.21
CA TRP A 92 -0.80 -0.11 3.25
C TRP A 92 0.25 -1.17 3.60
N PRO A 93 -0.07 -2.47 3.77
CA PRO A 93 0.92 -3.50 4.10
C PRO A 93 2.04 -3.64 3.05
N TRP A 94 1.75 -3.34 1.80
CA TRP A 94 2.74 -3.30 0.73
C TRP A 94 3.69 -2.12 0.88
N VAL A 95 3.14 -0.93 1.17
CA VAL A 95 3.95 0.27 1.41
C VAL A 95 4.80 0.10 2.67
N ALA A 96 4.33 -0.63 3.69
CA ALA A 96 5.11 -0.96 4.89
C ALA A 96 6.38 -1.80 4.62
N ARG A 97 6.63 -2.16 3.37
CA ARG A 97 7.85 -2.82 2.90
C ARG A 97 8.70 -1.92 1.98
N PHE A 98 8.56 -0.59 2.08
CA PHE A 98 9.24 0.38 1.21
C PHE A 98 10.76 0.17 1.14
N GLU A 99 11.40 -0.22 2.23
CA GLU A 99 12.83 -0.55 2.27
C GLU A 99 13.19 -1.74 1.36
N TRP A 100 12.29 -2.72 1.25
CA TRP A 100 12.49 -3.89 0.38
C TRP A 100 12.35 -3.55 -1.10
N HIS A 101 11.64 -2.45 -1.40
CA HIS A 101 11.53 -1.89 -2.74
C HIS A 101 12.70 -0.95 -3.08
N GLN A 102 13.60 -0.68 -2.11
CA GLN A 102 14.65 0.34 -2.20
C GLN A 102 14.08 1.74 -2.47
N ILE A 103 12.91 2.04 -1.93
CA ILE A 103 12.21 3.33 -2.05
C ILE A 103 12.53 4.21 -0.84
N ASP A 104 13.02 5.41 -1.11
CA ASP A 104 13.03 6.49 -0.13
C ASP A 104 11.63 7.11 -0.06
N ILE A 105 10.83 6.67 0.90
CA ILE A 105 9.44 7.09 1.04
C ILE A 105 9.29 8.60 1.30
N LYS A 106 10.32 9.27 1.84
CA LYS A 106 10.31 10.72 2.08
C LYS A 106 10.23 11.56 0.81
N LYS A 107 10.63 10.99 -0.33
CA LYS A 107 10.44 11.63 -1.64
C LYS A 107 8.99 11.67 -2.10
N TYR A 108 8.11 10.91 -1.45
CA TYR A 108 6.68 10.80 -1.75
C TYR A 108 5.87 11.32 -0.55
N GLU A 109 5.93 12.63 -0.31
CA GLU A 109 5.43 13.27 0.91
C GLU A 109 4.00 12.85 1.26
N SER A 110 3.08 12.86 0.29
CA SER A 110 1.68 12.47 0.53
C SER A 110 1.52 10.99 0.88
N VAL A 111 2.37 10.11 0.33
CA VAL A 111 2.42 8.69 0.72
C VAL A 111 3.01 8.55 2.13
N ALA A 112 4.03 9.32 2.47
CA ALA A 112 4.65 9.29 3.79
C ALA A 112 3.66 9.73 4.89
N ASP A 113 2.90 10.79 4.64
CA ASP A 113 1.84 11.27 5.54
C ASP A 113 0.72 10.24 5.70
N TRP A 114 0.22 9.71 4.59
CA TRP A 114 -0.79 8.65 4.57
C TRP A 114 -0.29 7.40 5.31
N TYR A 115 0.93 6.98 5.06
CA TYR A 115 1.56 5.84 5.73
C TYR A 115 1.61 6.04 7.24
N THR A 116 2.11 7.20 7.69
CA THR A 116 2.23 7.56 9.11
C THR A 116 0.87 7.63 9.79
N ASN A 117 -0.11 8.27 9.15
CA ASN A 117 -1.47 8.36 9.68
C ASN A 117 -2.10 6.98 9.90
N ILE A 118 -1.89 6.04 8.99
CA ILE A 118 -2.43 4.68 9.10
C ILE A 118 -1.64 3.85 10.10
N SER A 119 -0.31 3.98 10.16
CA SER A 119 0.55 3.25 11.11
C SER A 119 0.21 3.56 12.56
N ASN A 120 -0.31 4.74 12.85
CA ASN A 120 -0.74 5.16 14.20
C ASN A 120 -2.09 4.58 14.64
N ARG A 121 -2.80 3.86 13.76
CA ARG A 121 -4.06 3.20 14.13
C ARG A 121 -3.78 1.97 15.00
N GLU A 122 -4.41 1.89 16.15
CA GLU A 122 -4.25 0.77 17.10
C GLU A 122 -4.48 -0.60 16.45
N ALA A 123 -5.51 -0.71 15.59
CA ALA A 123 -5.81 -1.94 14.86
C ALA A 123 -4.72 -2.35 13.87
N VAL A 124 -4.03 -1.37 13.27
CA VAL A 124 -2.89 -1.61 12.36
C VAL A 124 -1.68 -2.09 13.15
N GLN A 125 -1.38 -1.44 14.27
CA GLN A 125 -0.28 -1.84 15.15
C GLN A 125 -0.47 -3.27 15.68
N LYS A 126 -1.67 -3.60 16.16
CA LYS A 126 -2.00 -4.96 16.61
C LYS A 126 -1.95 -5.98 15.47
N GLY A 127 -2.50 -5.62 14.30
CA GLY A 127 -2.55 -6.53 13.14
C GLY A 127 -1.20 -6.78 12.48
N TYR A 128 -0.27 -5.84 12.60
CA TYR A 128 1.05 -5.98 11.95
C TYR A 128 1.91 -7.10 12.54
N ASP A 129 1.71 -7.44 13.80
CA ASP A 129 2.42 -8.52 14.51
C ASP A 129 1.60 -9.83 14.59
N ILE A 130 0.68 -10.06 13.68
CA ILE A 130 -0.10 -11.31 13.64
C ILE A 130 0.29 -12.15 12.40
N PRO A 131 0.64 -13.44 12.58
CA PRO A 131 0.98 -14.11 13.84
C PRO A 131 2.24 -13.51 14.45
N SER A 132 2.44 -13.56 15.76
CA SER A 132 3.55 -12.91 16.47
C SER A 132 4.93 -13.28 15.88
N ILE A 133 5.43 -12.45 14.99
CA ILE A 133 6.71 -12.60 14.30
C ILE A 133 7.79 -11.66 14.85
N GLY A 134 7.44 -10.84 15.85
CA GLY A 134 8.35 -9.85 16.44
C GLY A 134 8.69 -8.69 15.49
N ALA A 135 7.89 -8.47 14.44
CA ALA A 135 8.12 -7.40 13.50
C ALA A 135 7.48 -6.09 13.98
N SER A 136 8.26 -5.01 13.97
CA SER A 136 7.76 -3.65 14.18
C SER A 136 7.44 -2.97 12.85
N ILE A 137 6.46 -2.07 12.87
CA ILE A 137 6.16 -1.20 11.72
C ILE A 137 7.40 -0.34 11.43
N PRO A 138 7.93 -0.34 10.19
CA PRO A 138 9.05 0.52 9.80
C PRO A 138 8.74 1.99 10.06
N LYS A 139 9.71 2.70 10.64
CA LYS A 139 9.59 4.15 10.90
C LYS A 139 10.15 4.93 9.71
N ILE A 140 9.53 6.07 9.41
CA ILE A 140 9.99 7.00 8.38
C ILE A 140 10.91 8.05 9.01
#